data_ef41788c1547e168fcf9a919642bba7e
#
_entry.id   ef41788c1547e168fcf9a919642bba7e
#
_cell.length_a   1.000
_cell.length_b   1.000
_cell.length_c   1.000
_cell.angle_alpha   90.00
_cell.angle_beta   90.00
_cell.angle_gamma   90.00
#
_symmetry.space_group_name_H-M   'P 1'
#
loop_
_entity.id
_entity.type
_entity.pdbx_description
1 polymer ?
#
loop_
_entity_poly.entity_id
_entity_poly.type
_entity_poly.pdbx_seq_one_letter_code
_entity_poly.pdbx_strand_id
1 'polypeptide(L)'
;MQIDKKDYNPDQHDVFKALTVKQPYADLLTRVVFRDESGEYHAEKTIEVRTRNINYRGDLLICSSASPKDKGEPGVTCGFVELYDTKPVEEFTADDWAATCIPENERPRKGYGWLMRNPRRVVEMPIKGQLGLYNIIVPKDDITEYPRNVAMGADGWDIVQNRINKNSNK
;
A
#
# COMPACT_ATOMS: atom_id res chain seq x y z
N MET A 1 13.91 -13.45 2.30
CA MET A 1 14.79 -13.28 3.49
C MET A 1 15.53 -11.96 3.37
N GLN A 2 15.45 -11.13 4.38
CA GLN A 2 16.19 -9.86 4.41
C GLN A 2 17.70 -10.08 4.55
N ILE A 3 18.46 -9.29 3.81
CA ILE A 3 19.93 -9.31 3.82
C ILE A 3 20.42 -8.07 4.59
N ASP A 4 21.42 -8.23 5.42
CA ASP A 4 22.06 -7.09 6.10
C ASP A 4 22.77 -6.18 5.09
N LYS A 5 22.72 -4.88 5.35
CA LYS A 5 23.37 -3.88 4.49
C LYS A 5 24.85 -4.17 4.23
N LYS A 6 25.56 -4.71 5.24
CA LYS A 6 26.98 -5.08 5.12
C LYS A 6 27.24 -6.20 4.12
N ASP A 7 26.23 -7.04 3.86
CA ASP A 7 26.33 -8.20 2.97
C ASP A 7 25.74 -7.91 1.59
N TYR A 8 25.37 -6.65 1.33
CA TYR A 8 24.77 -6.25 0.06
C TYR A 8 25.74 -6.44 -1.12
N ASN A 9 25.22 -7.10 -2.15
CA ASN A 9 25.90 -7.29 -3.43
C ASN A 9 24.90 -7.01 -4.56
N PRO A 10 25.13 -5.97 -5.39
CA PRO A 10 24.19 -5.58 -6.44
C PRO A 10 23.95 -6.64 -7.52
N ASP A 11 24.87 -7.59 -7.68
CA ASP A 11 24.71 -8.69 -8.65
C ASP A 11 23.78 -9.80 -8.13
N GLN A 12 23.57 -9.87 -6.81
CA GLN A 12 22.84 -10.95 -6.13
C GLN A 12 21.60 -10.47 -5.38
N HIS A 13 21.45 -9.17 -5.17
CA HIS A 13 20.41 -8.62 -4.32
C HIS A 13 19.65 -7.48 -5.00
N ASP A 14 18.35 -7.39 -4.67
CA ASP A 14 17.50 -6.24 -4.98
C ASP A 14 17.35 -5.36 -3.73
N VAL A 15 17.22 -4.05 -3.93
CA VAL A 15 16.96 -3.08 -2.88
C VAL A 15 15.64 -2.38 -3.19
N PHE A 16 14.73 -2.37 -2.20
CA PHE A 16 13.46 -1.68 -2.31
C PHE A 16 13.31 -0.64 -1.21
N LYS A 17 12.72 0.51 -1.56
CA LYS A 17 12.24 1.47 -0.58
C LYS A 17 10.95 0.92 0.03
N ALA A 18 10.89 0.83 1.36
CA ALA A 18 9.77 0.20 2.06
C ALA A 18 9.13 1.14 3.09
N LEU A 19 7.86 0.89 3.36
CA LEU A 19 7.07 1.58 4.37
C LEU A 19 6.25 0.54 5.13
N THR A 20 6.33 0.56 6.47
CA THR A 20 5.50 -0.28 7.33
C THR A 20 4.19 0.43 7.66
N VAL A 21 3.08 -0.22 7.39
CA VAL A 21 1.73 0.29 7.59
C VAL A 21 0.91 -0.71 8.43
N LYS A 22 0.12 -0.21 9.36
CA LYS A 22 -0.77 -1.06 10.17
C LYS A 22 -1.87 -1.67 9.32
N GLN A 23 -2.25 -2.92 9.66
CA GLN A 23 -3.45 -3.52 9.08
C GLN A 23 -4.73 -2.93 9.69
N PRO A 24 -5.82 -2.81 8.94
CA PRO A 24 -6.01 -3.33 7.57
C PRO A 24 -5.46 -2.42 6.46
N TYR A 25 -4.88 -1.29 6.78
CA TYR A 25 -4.49 -0.25 5.82
C TYR A 25 -3.41 -0.70 4.83
N ALA A 26 -2.49 -1.57 5.27
CA ALA A 26 -1.48 -2.13 4.37
C ALA A 26 -2.12 -2.93 3.22
N ASP A 27 -3.10 -3.76 3.52
CA ASP A 27 -3.86 -4.51 2.52
C ASP A 27 -4.74 -3.59 1.66
N LEU A 28 -5.40 -2.60 2.26
CA LEU A 28 -6.26 -1.66 1.55
C LEU A 28 -5.50 -0.81 0.54
N LEU A 29 -4.22 -0.51 0.81
CA LEU A 29 -3.33 0.22 -0.11
C LEU A 29 -2.90 -0.62 -1.31
N THR A 30 -2.79 -1.93 -1.15
CA THR A 30 -2.08 -2.79 -2.09
C THR A 30 -2.98 -3.75 -2.87
N ARG A 31 -4.20 -4.01 -2.39
CA ARG A 31 -5.17 -4.84 -3.10
C ARG A 31 -5.86 -4.07 -4.21
N VAL A 32 -5.82 -4.63 -5.40
CA VAL A 32 -6.57 -4.10 -6.54
C VAL A 32 -8.04 -4.43 -6.37
N VAL A 33 -8.88 -3.40 -6.34
CA VAL A 33 -10.34 -3.56 -6.17
C VAL A 33 -11.12 -3.29 -7.46
N PHE A 34 -10.56 -2.51 -8.39
CA PHE A 34 -11.15 -2.33 -9.71
C PHE A 34 -10.12 -1.81 -10.72
N ARG A 35 -10.48 -1.92 -11.98
CA ARG A 35 -9.78 -1.35 -13.13
C ARG A 35 -10.70 -0.33 -13.80
N ASP A 36 -10.21 0.87 -14.06
CA ASP A 36 -11.00 1.91 -14.70
C ASP A 36 -11.04 1.76 -16.24
N GLU A 37 -11.80 2.63 -16.90
CA GLU A 37 -11.96 2.62 -18.36
C GLU A 37 -10.65 2.87 -19.12
N SER A 38 -9.71 3.60 -18.51
CA SER A 38 -8.37 3.84 -19.09
C SER A 38 -7.44 2.64 -18.93
N GLY A 39 -7.84 1.63 -18.16
CA GLY A 39 -7.03 0.45 -17.85
C GLY A 39 -6.18 0.59 -16.59
N GLU A 40 -6.33 1.67 -15.83
CA GLU A 40 -5.61 1.88 -14.59
C GLU A 40 -6.23 1.08 -13.44
N TYR A 41 -5.39 0.45 -12.63
CA TYR A 41 -5.80 -0.35 -11.48
C TYR A 41 -5.84 0.51 -10.22
N HIS A 42 -6.86 0.28 -9.39
CA HIS A 42 -7.11 1.06 -8.19
C HIS A 42 -7.24 0.17 -6.95
N ALA A 43 -6.64 0.63 -5.85
CA ALA A 43 -6.88 0.12 -4.51
C ALA A 43 -8.04 0.89 -3.84
N GLU A 44 -8.57 0.36 -2.74
CA GLU A 44 -9.60 1.06 -1.98
C GLU A 44 -9.02 2.27 -1.23
N LYS A 45 -7.86 2.11 -0.59
CA LYS A 45 -7.10 3.17 0.04
C LYS A 45 -6.04 3.68 -0.93
N THR A 46 -5.99 4.99 -1.16
CA THR A 46 -5.01 5.64 -2.05
C THR A 46 -4.25 6.77 -1.36
N ILE A 47 -4.61 7.11 -0.13
CA ILE A 47 -3.92 8.14 0.65
C ILE A 47 -3.54 7.58 2.02
N GLU A 48 -2.25 7.56 2.32
CA GLU A 48 -1.71 7.27 3.65
C GLU A 48 -1.36 8.58 4.36
N VAL A 49 -1.85 8.75 5.58
CA VAL A 49 -1.61 9.98 6.35
C VAL A 49 -0.43 9.80 7.30
N ARG A 50 0.52 10.71 7.23
CA ARG A 50 1.73 10.74 8.07
C ARG A 50 1.94 12.14 8.64
N THR A 51 2.63 12.22 9.76
CA THR A 51 2.93 13.50 10.42
C THR A 51 3.93 14.34 9.64
N ARG A 52 4.78 13.72 8.83
CA ARG A 52 5.85 14.38 8.08
C ARG A 52 5.57 14.38 6.58
N ASN A 53 5.93 15.48 5.94
CA ASN A 53 6.05 15.51 4.49
C ASN A 53 7.28 14.73 4.03
N ILE A 54 7.30 14.35 2.76
CA ILE A 54 8.41 13.60 2.19
C ILE A 54 8.65 14.02 0.74
N ASN A 55 9.93 14.04 0.35
CA ASN A 55 10.34 14.39 -1.00
C ASN A 55 10.49 13.18 -1.94
N TYR A 56 10.62 11.98 -1.39
CA TYR A 56 10.72 10.78 -2.20
C TYR A 56 9.48 10.62 -3.09
N ARG A 57 9.70 10.27 -4.36
CA ARG A 57 8.66 9.87 -5.31
C ARG A 57 9.11 8.59 -6.00
N GLY A 58 8.18 7.66 -6.19
CA GLY A 58 8.46 6.38 -6.83
C GLY A 58 7.84 5.20 -6.09
N ASP A 59 8.26 4.01 -6.42
CA ASP A 59 7.73 2.78 -5.85
C ASP A 59 8.08 2.62 -4.38
N LEU A 60 7.08 2.19 -3.60
CA LEU A 60 7.20 1.77 -2.21
C LEU A 60 6.73 0.35 -2.05
N LEU A 61 7.53 -0.48 -1.38
CA LEU A 61 7.09 -1.77 -0.90
C LEU A 61 6.35 -1.57 0.43
N ILE A 62 5.05 -1.80 0.43
CA ILE A 62 4.23 -1.71 1.63
C ILE A 62 4.32 -3.02 2.38
N CYS A 63 4.67 -2.93 3.65
CA CYS A 63 4.75 -4.06 4.56
C CYS A 63 3.77 -3.85 5.71
N SER A 64 3.18 -4.93 6.21
CA SER A 64 2.28 -4.82 7.35
C SER A 64 3.06 -4.76 8.66
N SER A 65 2.54 -3.96 9.61
CA SER A 65 3.04 -3.92 10.98
C SER A 65 2.82 -5.24 11.71
N ALA A 66 3.66 -5.54 12.69
CA ALA A 66 3.50 -6.72 13.54
C ALA A 66 2.23 -6.68 14.42
N SER A 67 1.62 -5.52 14.58
CA SER A 67 0.34 -5.35 15.29
C SER A 67 -0.53 -4.30 14.59
N PRO A 68 -1.88 -4.38 14.65
CA PRO A 68 -2.66 -5.46 15.28
C PRO A 68 -2.60 -6.78 14.50
N LYS A 69 -2.82 -7.90 15.19
CA LYS A 69 -2.77 -9.25 14.59
C LYS A 69 -4.12 -9.75 14.05
N ASP A 70 -5.21 -9.05 14.37
CA ASP A 70 -6.59 -9.45 14.07
C ASP A 70 -7.22 -8.67 12.91
N LYS A 71 -6.43 -7.84 12.20
CA LYS A 71 -6.91 -6.96 11.11
C LYS A 71 -6.33 -7.31 9.73
N GLY A 72 -5.60 -8.38 9.61
CA GLY A 72 -4.90 -8.85 8.41
C GLY A 72 -3.59 -9.53 8.79
N GLU A 73 -2.89 -10.07 7.83
CA GLU A 73 -1.61 -10.74 8.08
C GLU A 73 -0.57 -9.76 8.61
N PRO A 74 -0.01 -9.98 9.81
CA PRO A 74 0.98 -9.09 10.39
C PRO A 74 2.39 -9.40 9.92
N GLY A 75 3.26 -8.39 9.88
CA GLY A 75 4.70 -8.57 9.69
C GLY A 75 5.11 -9.18 8.36
N VAL A 76 4.42 -8.85 7.27
CA VAL A 76 4.71 -9.41 5.94
C VAL A 76 4.78 -8.32 4.87
N THR A 77 5.40 -8.64 3.74
CA THR A 77 5.31 -7.84 2.53
C THR A 77 3.89 -7.95 1.97
N CYS A 78 3.30 -6.83 1.56
CA CYS A 78 1.93 -6.78 1.04
C CYS A 78 1.89 -6.47 -0.46
N GLY A 79 2.59 -5.45 -0.90
CA GLY A 79 2.57 -5.06 -2.30
C GLY A 79 3.34 -3.77 -2.56
N PHE A 80 3.46 -3.42 -3.84
CA PHE A 80 4.00 -2.15 -4.27
C PHE A 80 2.89 -1.13 -4.51
N VAL A 81 3.19 0.13 -4.25
CA VAL A 81 2.45 1.29 -4.71
C VAL A 81 3.44 2.33 -5.22
N GLU A 82 2.98 3.26 -6.05
CA GLU A 82 3.78 4.42 -6.43
C GLU A 82 3.35 5.63 -5.59
N LEU A 83 4.28 6.19 -4.81
CA LEU A 83 4.10 7.48 -4.17
C LEU A 83 4.36 8.56 -5.20
N TYR A 84 3.31 9.27 -5.63
CA TYR A 84 3.42 10.24 -6.74
C TYR A 84 3.28 11.69 -6.30
N ASP A 85 2.71 11.95 -5.14
CA ASP A 85 2.55 13.31 -4.62
C ASP A 85 2.23 13.29 -3.12
N THR A 86 2.29 14.46 -2.49
CA THR A 86 1.85 14.68 -1.12
C THR A 86 0.92 15.89 -1.06
N LYS A 87 0.05 15.92 -0.03
CA LYS A 87 -0.94 16.99 0.16
C LYS A 87 -1.12 17.25 1.65
N PRO A 88 -1.04 18.51 2.11
CA PRO A 88 -1.34 18.82 3.51
C PRO A 88 -2.77 18.42 3.88
N VAL A 89 -2.96 17.90 5.08
CA VAL A 89 -4.28 17.48 5.59
C VAL A 89 -5.29 18.64 5.59
N GLU A 90 -4.83 19.86 5.83
CA GLU A 90 -5.66 21.07 5.82
C GLU A 90 -6.30 21.35 4.45
N GLU A 91 -5.74 20.79 3.38
CA GLU A 91 -6.25 20.92 2.01
C GLU A 91 -7.10 19.76 1.55
N PHE A 92 -7.36 18.77 2.43
CA PHE A 92 -8.14 17.58 2.07
C PHE A 92 -9.60 17.92 1.78
N THR A 93 -10.09 17.36 0.69
CA THR A 93 -11.52 17.33 0.35
C THR A 93 -12.19 16.13 1.04
N ALA A 94 -13.52 16.04 0.94
CA ALA A 94 -14.26 14.86 1.40
C ALA A 94 -13.81 13.58 0.68
N ASP A 95 -13.52 13.67 -0.62
CA ASP A 95 -13.02 12.53 -1.41
C ASP A 95 -11.61 12.11 -0.96
N ASP A 96 -10.75 13.05 -0.60
CA ASP A 96 -9.43 12.74 -0.05
C ASP A 96 -9.55 11.97 1.26
N TRP A 97 -10.43 12.40 2.17
CA TRP A 97 -10.67 11.69 3.42
C TRP A 97 -11.24 10.29 3.18
N ALA A 98 -12.16 10.14 2.26
CA ALA A 98 -12.67 8.82 1.87
C ALA A 98 -11.55 7.90 1.37
N ALA A 99 -10.61 8.45 0.59
CA ALA A 99 -9.46 7.72 0.06
C ALA A 99 -8.44 7.28 1.14
N THR A 100 -8.50 7.83 2.34
CA THR A 100 -7.67 7.40 3.48
C THR A 100 -8.20 6.14 4.15
N CYS A 101 -9.49 5.82 4.01
CA CYS A 101 -10.21 4.77 4.75
C CYS A 101 -10.19 4.96 6.27
N ILE A 102 -9.82 6.14 6.77
CA ILE A 102 -9.78 6.44 8.21
C ILE A 102 -11.20 6.85 8.66
N PRO A 103 -11.72 6.23 9.74
CA PRO A 103 -13.00 6.65 10.31
C PRO A 103 -13.00 8.12 10.72
N GLU A 104 -14.12 8.80 10.55
CA GLU A 104 -14.23 10.25 10.75
C GLU A 104 -13.71 10.70 12.12
N ASN A 105 -14.05 9.96 13.18
CA ASN A 105 -13.64 10.27 14.56
C ASN A 105 -12.13 10.03 14.82
N GLU A 106 -11.40 9.39 13.91
CA GLU A 106 -9.97 9.10 14.05
C GLU A 106 -9.10 9.96 13.13
N ARG A 107 -9.70 10.85 12.34
CA ARG A 107 -8.98 11.70 11.36
C ARG A 107 -8.11 12.73 12.05
N PRO A 108 -6.79 12.78 11.74
CA PRO A 108 -5.91 13.79 12.31
C PRO A 108 -6.20 15.18 11.74
N ARG A 109 -5.93 16.22 12.53
CA ARG A 109 -6.11 17.63 12.12
C ARG A 109 -4.89 18.18 11.37
N LYS A 110 -3.74 17.55 11.52
CA LYS A 110 -2.46 17.96 10.96
C LYS A 110 -1.74 16.77 10.35
N GLY A 111 -0.86 17.05 9.43
CA GLY A 111 -0.04 16.07 8.75
C GLY A 111 -0.16 16.18 7.24
N TYR A 112 0.24 15.10 6.58
CA TYR A 112 0.32 15.05 5.12
C TYR A 112 -0.28 13.76 4.61
N GLY A 113 -1.08 13.85 3.56
CA GLY A 113 -1.48 12.71 2.77
C GLY A 113 -0.37 12.36 1.80
N TRP A 114 0.06 11.11 1.83
CA TRP A 114 0.95 10.53 0.83
C TRP A 114 0.08 9.86 -0.22
N LEU A 115 0.04 10.44 -1.42
CA LEU A 115 -0.84 10.03 -2.51
C LEU A 115 -0.20 8.90 -3.29
N MET A 116 -0.91 7.78 -3.37
CA MET A 116 -0.41 6.52 -3.91
C MET A 116 -1.30 6.02 -5.04
N ARG A 117 -0.68 5.38 -6.03
CA ARG A 117 -1.33 4.79 -7.19
C ARG A 117 -0.63 3.51 -7.61
N ASN A 118 -1.14 2.85 -8.63
CA ASN A 118 -0.55 1.66 -9.25
C ASN A 118 -0.29 0.53 -8.25
N PRO A 119 -1.33 0.02 -7.55
CA PRO A 119 -1.19 -1.05 -6.58
C PRO A 119 -0.84 -2.38 -7.26
N ARG A 120 0.11 -3.11 -6.67
CA ARG A 120 0.56 -4.42 -7.15
C ARG A 120 0.82 -5.32 -5.95
N ARG A 121 -0.02 -6.34 -5.75
CA ARG A 121 0.18 -7.32 -4.68
C ARG A 121 1.43 -8.15 -4.93
N VAL A 122 2.10 -8.53 -3.85
CA VAL A 122 3.23 -9.45 -3.88
C VAL A 122 2.92 -10.69 -3.03
N VAL A 123 3.63 -11.77 -3.31
CA VAL A 123 3.60 -12.96 -2.45
C VAL A 123 4.07 -12.55 -1.06
N GLU A 124 3.30 -12.88 -0.04
CA GLU A 124 3.59 -12.52 1.34
C GLU A 124 4.86 -13.20 1.84
N MET A 125 5.76 -12.41 2.42
CA MET A 125 7.03 -12.85 2.95
C MET A 125 7.25 -12.18 4.31
N PRO A 126 7.64 -12.93 5.34
CA PRO A 126 7.94 -12.33 6.65
C PRO A 126 9.00 -11.24 6.55
N ILE A 127 8.76 -10.12 7.24
CA ILE A 127 9.67 -8.99 7.24
C ILE A 127 9.66 -8.29 8.60
N LYS A 128 10.82 -7.81 9.02
CA LYS A 128 10.94 -6.95 10.18
C LYS A 128 10.75 -5.49 9.76
N GLY A 129 9.64 -4.89 10.19
CA GLY A 129 9.33 -3.48 9.90
C GLY A 129 10.25 -2.50 10.63
N GLN A 130 10.32 -1.29 10.11
CA GLN A 130 11.03 -0.16 10.70
C GLN A 130 10.16 1.09 10.63
N LEU A 131 10.50 2.11 11.40
CA LEU A 131 9.83 3.41 11.36
C LEU A 131 10.23 4.20 10.10
N GLY A 132 9.29 4.96 9.56
CA GLY A 132 9.50 5.80 8.39
C GLY A 132 9.80 5.02 7.11
N LEU A 133 10.49 5.66 6.19
CA LEU A 133 11.01 4.97 5.00
C LEU A 133 12.33 4.29 5.32
N TYR A 134 12.47 3.07 4.83
CA TYR A 134 13.70 2.30 4.98
C TYR A 134 13.97 1.48 3.72
N ASN A 135 15.22 1.01 3.58
CA ASN A 135 15.58 0.11 2.50
C ASN A 135 15.53 -1.33 2.99
N ILE A 136 14.94 -2.19 2.18
CA ILE A 136 14.97 -3.64 2.36
C ILE A 136 15.85 -4.23 1.27
N ILE A 137 16.73 -5.14 1.65
CA ILE A 137 17.62 -5.87 0.74
C ILE A 137 17.22 -7.33 0.77
N VAL A 138 16.96 -7.89 -0.39
CA VAL A 138 16.54 -9.29 -0.55
C VAL A 138 17.30 -9.94 -1.69
N PRO A 139 17.37 -11.26 -1.75
CA PRO A 139 17.92 -11.95 -2.94
C PRO A 139 17.19 -11.49 -4.21
N LYS A 140 17.89 -11.44 -5.32
CA LYS A 140 17.29 -11.09 -6.62
C LYS A 140 16.07 -11.97 -6.89
N ASP A 141 15.02 -11.33 -7.41
CA ASP A 141 13.76 -11.96 -7.80
C ASP A 141 12.98 -12.61 -6.62
N ASP A 142 13.36 -12.29 -5.38
CA ASP A 142 12.73 -12.84 -4.19
C ASP A 142 11.33 -12.24 -3.93
N ILE A 143 11.10 -11.00 -4.32
CA ILE A 143 9.79 -10.36 -4.26
C ILE A 143 9.03 -10.64 -5.56
N THR A 144 7.97 -11.42 -5.47
CA THR A 144 7.17 -11.85 -6.62
C THR A 144 5.83 -11.13 -6.64
N GLU A 145 5.57 -10.38 -7.70
CA GLU A 145 4.27 -9.76 -7.92
C GLU A 145 3.24 -10.80 -8.42
N TYR A 146 2.02 -10.73 -7.87
CA TYR A 146 0.89 -11.47 -8.46
C TYR A 146 0.45 -10.79 -9.76
N PRO A 147 0.03 -11.56 -10.79
CA PRO A 147 -0.72 -11.00 -11.91
C PRO A 147 -1.95 -10.25 -11.37
N ARG A 148 -2.21 -9.03 -11.85
CA ARG A 148 -3.25 -8.17 -11.26
C ARG A 148 -4.65 -8.75 -11.32
N ASN A 149 -4.98 -9.48 -12.38
CA ASN A 149 -6.26 -10.17 -12.50
C ASN A 149 -6.44 -11.30 -11.46
N VAL A 150 -5.36 -11.95 -11.04
CA VAL A 150 -5.35 -12.97 -9.99
C VAL A 150 -5.31 -12.32 -8.60
N ALA A 151 -4.55 -11.21 -8.47
CA ALA A 151 -4.43 -10.46 -7.21
C ALA A 151 -5.76 -9.82 -6.76
N MET A 152 -6.75 -9.68 -7.64
CA MET A 152 -8.10 -9.25 -7.29
C MET A 152 -8.85 -10.29 -6.45
N GLY A 153 -8.52 -11.60 -6.61
CA GLY A 153 -9.08 -12.68 -5.82
C GLY A 153 -10.61 -12.69 -5.74
N ALA A 154 -11.18 -13.60 -4.95
CA ALA A 154 -12.62 -13.63 -4.68
C ALA A 154 -13.09 -12.36 -3.95
N ASP A 155 -12.35 -11.93 -2.93
CA ASP A 155 -12.68 -10.74 -2.13
C ASP A 155 -12.64 -9.45 -2.95
N GLY A 156 -11.62 -9.31 -3.79
CA GLY A 156 -11.50 -8.17 -4.70
C GLY A 156 -12.63 -8.14 -5.73
N TRP A 157 -13.00 -9.29 -6.24
CA TRP A 157 -14.09 -9.42 -7.19
C TRP A 157 -15.44 -9.05 -6.57
N ASP A 158 -15.70 -9.47 -5.34
CA ASP A 158 -16.92 -9.13 -4.61
C ASP A 158 -17.02 -7.62 -4.36
N ILE A 159 -15.91 -6.96 -4.03
CA ILE A 159 -15.87 -5.50 -3.86
C ILE A 159 -16.24 -4.80 -5.18
N VAL A 160 -15.69 -5.27 -6.29
CA VAL A 160 -15.99 -4.73 -7.62
C VAL A 160 -17.48 -4.90 -7.96
N GLN A 161 -18.02 -6.10 -7.75
CA GLN A 161 -19.44 -6.37 -8.00
C GLN A 161 -20.34 -5.50 -7.12
N ASN A 162 -20.02 -5.34 -5.87
CA ASN A 162 -20.78 -4.48 -4.95
C ASN A 162 -20.79 -3.02 -5.38
N ARG A 163 -19.68 -2.51 -5.91
CA ARG A 163 -19.59 -1.14 -6.45
C ARG A 163 -20.42 -0.98 -7.73
N ILE A 164 -20.34 -1.94 -8.64
CA ILE A 164 -21.14 -1.96 -9.88
C ILE A 164 -22.62 -1.94 -9.51
N ASN A 165 -23.05 -2.79 -8.59
CA ASN A 165 -24.45 -2.87 -8.15
C ASN A 165 -24.94 -1.58 -7.48
N LYS A 166 -24.11 -0.93 -6.65
CA LYS A 166 -24.45 0.36 -6.05
C LYS A 166 -24.60 1.47 -7.08
N ASN A 167 -23.78 1.48 -8.13
CA ASN A 167 -23.85 2.48 -9.19
C ASN A 167 -25.02 2.21 -10.15
N SER A 168 -25.43 0.96 -10.31
CA SER A 168 -26.58 0.59 -11.14
C SER A 168 -27.94 0.91 -10.50
N ASN A 169 -27.99 1.07 -9.18
CA ASN A 169 -29.18 1.42 -8.40
C ASN A 169 -29.32 2.94 -8.13
N LYS A 170 -28.49 3.73 -8.72
CA LYS A 170 -28.58 5.18 -8.78
C LYS A 170 -29.06 5.59 -10.16
#